data_ddf9e432c0cac8f6713c2e64b00936ad
#
_entry.id   ddf9e432c0cac8f6713c2e64b00936ad
#
_cell.length_a   1.000
_cell.length_b   1.000
_cell.length_c   1.000
_cell.angle_alpha   90.00
_cell.angle_beta   90.00
_cell.angle_gamma   90.00
#
_symmetry.space_group_name_H-M   'P 1'
#
loop_
_entity.id
_entity.type
_entity.pdbx_description
1 polymer ?
#
loop_
_entity_poly.entity_id
_entity_poly.type
_entity_poly.pdbx_seq_one_letter_code
_entity_poly.pdbx_strand_id
1 'polypeptide(L)'
;MFGFTGTPIFAENAAKNALGKRTTKDLFSDCLHRYVITDAIRDENVLKFSVEYIRTFRGKDGVEDIEVEAIDTAEVMQAPARLEKIVDYIIANHDRKTHSRQFTAIMCVSNVKTLTAYYDLFKRKKEAGEHELKIATIFSYQANEEDADADGMGPGDDLP
;
A
#
# COMPACT_ATOMS: atom_id res chain seq x y z
N MET A 1 21.42 14.78 -22.79
CA MET A 1 21.48 13.97 -21.56
C MET A 1 20.60 12.76 -21.77
N PHE A 2 21.05 11.56 -21.43
CA PHE A 2 20.25 10.32 -21.47
C PHE A 2 20.01 9.82 -20.05
N GLY A 3 18.80 9.34 -19.76
CA GLY A 3 18.43 8.78 -18.47
C GLY A 3 17.70 7.45 -18.65
N PHE A 4 17.90 6.54 -17.69
CA PHE A 4 17.18 5.28 -17.57
C PHE A 4 16.49 5.24 -16.21
N THR A 5 15.22 4.89 -16.18
CA THR A 5 14.46 4.79 -14.92
C THR A 5 13.48 3.61 -14.97
N GLY A 6 13.39 2.88 -13.88
CA GLY A 6 12.35 1.85 -13.69
C GLY A 6 11.03 2.42 -13.16
N THR A 7 11.02 3.70 -12.74
CA THR A 7 9.86 4.36 -12.11
C THR A 7 9.60 5.73 -12.73
N PRO A 8 9.20 5.78 -14.03
CA PRO A 8 8.92 7.05 -14.68
C PRO A 8 7.72 7.75 -14.04
N ILE A 9 7.82 9.07 -13.91
CA ILE A 9 6.73 9.91 -13.41
C ILE A 9 5.98 10.48 -14.63
N PHE A 10 4.73 10.06 -14.79
CA PHE A 10 3.80 10.56 -15.80
C PHE A 10 2.90 11.65 -15.19
N ALA A 11 2.13 12.34 -16.02
CA ALA A 11 1.21 13.38 -15.55
C ALA A 11 0.16 12.86 -14.56
N GLU A 12 -0.25 11.60 -14.72
CA GLU A 12 -1.28 10.93 -13.91
C GLU A 12 -0.79 10.59 -12.51
N ASN A 13 0.50 10.25 -12.37
CA ASN A 13 1.11 9.85 -11.07
C ASN A 13 2.07 10.90 -10.52
N ALA A 14 2.13 12.11 -11.11
CA ALA A 14 2.95 13.19 -10.63
C ALA A 14 2.40 13.79 -9.33
N ALA A 15 3.15 13.70 -8.24
CA ALA A 15 2.86 14.41 -7.01
C ALA A 15 3.10 15.92 -7.19
N LYS A 16 2.29 16.75 -6.52
CA LYS A 16 2.45 18.19 -6.48
C LYS A 16 3.39 18.54 -5.33
N ASN A 17 4.53 19.13 -5.63
CA ASN A 17 5.46 19.69 -4.65
C ASN A 17 5.53 21.22 -4.75
N ALA A 18 6.42 21.86 -3.99
CA ALA A 18 6.62 23.31 -3.97
C ALA A 18 6.94 23.91 -5.36
N LEU A 19 7.48 23.10 -6.28
CA LEU A 19 7.83 23.50 -7.65
C LEU A 19 6.73 23.10 -8.68
N GLY A 20 5.56 22.65 -8.21
CA GLY A 20 4.46 22.16 -9.04
C GLY A 20 4.56 20.66 -9.35
N LYS A 21 3.65 20.17 -10.22
CA LYS A 21 3.74 18.78 -10.71
C LYS A 21 4.88 18.67 -11.71
N ARG A 22 5.83 17.78 -11.44
CA ARG A 22 6.93 17.49 -12.36
C ARG A 22 6.88 16.03 -12.82
N THR A 23 7.15 15.85 -14.10
CA THR A 23 7.19 14.56 -14.78
C THR A 23 8.61 14.21 -15.22
N THR A 24 8.85 12.97 -15.55
CA THR A 24 10.11 12.54 -16.15
C THR A 24 10.37 13.26 -17.47
N LYS A 25 9.31 13.66 -18.21
CA LYS A 25 9.41 14.43 -19.43
C LYS A 25 9.95 15.85 -19.23
N ASP A 26 9.67 16.47 -18.07
CA ASP A 26 10.19 17.80 -17.75
C ASP A 26 11.71 17.78 -17.54
N LEU A 27 12.26 16.62 -17.17
CA LEU A 27 13.69 16.42 -16.97
C LEU A 27 14.39 15.91 -18.26
N PHE A 28 13.71 15.02 -19.00
CA PHE A 28 14.21 14.39 -20.22
C PHE A 28 13.21 14.64 -21.35
N SER A 29 13.53 15.46 -22.33
CA SER A 29 12.60 15.96 -23.34
C SER A 29 11.77 14.85 -24.03
N ASP A 30 12.40 13.77 -24.48
CA ASP A 30 11.76 12.72 -25.26
C ASP A 30 11.97 11.34 -24.63
N CYS A 31 10.89 10.54 -24.64
CA CYS A 31 10.92 9.13 -24.24
C CYS A 31 11.33 8.30 -25.47
N LEU A 32 12.56 7.84 -25.50
CA LEU A 32 13.11 7.05 -26.61
C LEU A 32 12.60 5.60 -26.61
N HIS A 33 12.37 5.03 -25.43
CA HIS A 33 11.86 3.67 -25.25
C HIS A 33 11.05 3.57 -23.97
N ARG A 34 9.96 2.81 -24.03
CA ARG A 34 9.10 2.50 -22.88
C ARG A 34 8.77 1.03 -22.88
N TYR A 35 9.05 0.35 -21.78
CA TYR A 35 8.68 -1.03 -21.54
C TYR A 35 7.98 -1.10 -20.18
N VAL A 36 6.67 -1.26 -20.19
CA VAL A 36 5.83 -1.24 -18.98
C VAL A 36 5.34 -2.64 -18.64
N ILE A 37 4.72 -2.79 -17.48
CA ILE A 37 4.24 -4.09 -16.97
C ILE A 37 3.32 -4.83 -17.94
N THR A 38 2.49 -4.10 -18.70
CA THR A 38 1.62 -4.69 -19.73
C THR A 38 2.40 -5.28 -20.90
N ASP A 39 3.51 -4.65 -21.27
CA ASP A 39 4.40 -5.18 -22.30
C ASP A 39 5.12 -6.43 -21.78
N ALA A 40 5.61 -6.38 -20.54
CA ALA A 40 6.28 -7.51 -19.91
C ALA A 40 5.37 -8.73 -19.73
N ILE A 41 4.08 -8.52 -19.45
CA ILE A 41 3.07 -9.59 -19.38
C ILE A 41 2.80 -10.16 -20.77
N ARG A 42 2.67 -9.31 -21.80
CA ARG A 42 2.46 -9.74 -23.18
C ARG A 42 3.64 -10.58 -23.69
N ASP A 43 4.85 -10.18 -23.36
CA ASP A 43 6.09 -10.83 -23.75
C ASP A 43 6.45 -12.02 -22.83
N GLU A 44 5.55 -12.40 -21.92
CA GLU A 44 5.70 -13.52 -20.98
C GLU A 44 6.89 -13.41 -20.00
N ASN A 45 7.46 -12.21 -19.85
CA ASN A 45 8.52 -11.91 -18.89
C ASN A 45 8.01 -11.72 -17.46
N VAL A 46 6.72 -11.47 -17.30
CA VAL A 46 6.03 -11.30 -16.00
C VAL A 46 4.72 -12.06 -16.03
N LEU A 47 4.42 -12.77 -14.94
CA LEU A 47 3.15 -13.47 -14.78
C LEU A 47 1.98 -12.49 -14.73
N LYS A 48 0.84 -12.91 -15.29
CA LYS A 48 -0.41 -12.16 -15.15
C LYS A 48 -0.80 -12.09 -13.68
N PHE A 49 -1.32 -10.94 -13.27
CA PHE A 49 -1.90 -10.73 -11.95
C PHE A 49 -3.33 -10.21 -12.07
N SER A 50 -4.10 -10.39 -11.01
CA SER A 50 -5.43 -9.81 -10.88
C SER A 50 -5.48 -8.93 -9.64
N VAL A 51 -6.27 -7.85 -9.72
CA VAL A 51 -6.54 -6.95 -8.60
C VAL A 51 -7.95 -7.21 -8.10
N GLU A 52 -8.08 -7.45 -6.80
CA GLU A 52 -9.37 -7.62 -6.13
C GLU A 52 -9.52 -6.54 -5.06
N TYR A 53 -10.57 -5.75 -5.19
CA TYR A 53 -10.90 -4.72 -4.21
C TYR A 53 -11.89 -5.27 -3.20
N ILE A 54 -11.53 -5.20 -1.92
CA ILE A 54 -12.37 -5.68 -0.82
C ILE A 54 -12.83 -4.48 -0.01
N ARG A 55 -14.14 -4.23 -0.01
CA ARG A 55 -14.71 -3.15 0.78
C ARG A 55 -14.79 -3.58 2.24
N THR A 56 -14.04 -2.89 3.10
CA THR A 56 -14.00 -3.14 4.55
C THR A 56 -14.92 -2.22 5.35
N PHE A 57 -15.55 -1.26 4.69
CA PHE A 57 -16.47 -0.29 5.28
C PHE A 57 -17.75 -0.22 4.42
N ARG A 58 -18.92 -0.21 5.06
CA ARG A 58 -20.21 0.16 4.46
C ARG A 58 -20.69 1.42 5.16
N GLY A 59 -20.86 2.49 4.43
CA GLY A 59 -21.67 3.62 4.88
C GLY A 59 -23.11 3.19 5.16
N LYS A 60 -23.86 3.95 5.95
CA LYS A 60 -25.31 3.74 6.06
C LYS A 60 -25.93 3.87 4.67
N ASP A 61 -26.89 2.99 4.35
CA ASP A 61 -27.57 2.97 3.06
C ASP A 61 -28.08 4.38 2.70
N GLY A 62 -27.72 4.87 1.52
CA GLY A 62 -28.18 6.15 0.98
C GLY A 62 -27.18 7.31 1.03
N VAL A 63 -25.98 7.11 1.57
CA VAL A 63 -24.88 8.08 1.46
C VAL A 63 -23.97 7.61 0.33
N GLU A 64 -24.09 8.24 -0.85
CA GLU A 64 -23.06 8.15 -1.88
C GLU A 64 -21.72 8.62 -1.28
N ASP A 65 -20.59 8.24 -1.87
CA ASP A 65 -19.22 8.62 -1.47
C ASP A 65 -19.04 10.17 -1.53
N ILE A 66 -19.82 10.89 -0.74
CA ILE A 66 -19.63 12.29 -0.46
C ILE A 66 -18.58 12.33 0.63
N GLU A 67 -17.51 13.09 0.43
CA GLU A 67 -16.59 13.50 1.48
C GLU A 67 -17.42 14.08 2.62
N VAL A 68 -17.69 13.28 3.64
CA VAL A 68 -18.36 13.78 4.85
C VAL A 68 -17.28 14.54 5.61
N GLU A 69 -17.34 15.85 5.53
CA GLU A 69 -16.54 16.81 6.31
C GLU A 69 -16.73 16.55 7.80
N ALA A 70 -16.10 15.60 8.39
CA ALA A 70 -15.98 15.35 9.84
C ALA A 70 -15.67 13.88 10.19
N ILE A 71 -15.39 13.03 9.21
CA ILE A 71 -14.90 11.69 9.54
C ILE A 71 -13.37 11.78 9.56
N ASP A 72 -12.79 11.62 10.74
CA ASP A 72 -11.35 11.38 10.86
C ASP A 72 -11.03 10.05 10.17
N THR A 73 -10.54 10.17 8.93
CA THR A 73 -10.17 9.01 8.10
C THR A 73 -9.13 8.14 8.81
N ALA A 74 -8.24 8.73 9.61
CA ALA A 74 -7.22 8.01 10.36
C ALA A 74 -7.86 7.17 11.47
N GLU A 75 -8.85 7.71 12.19
CA GLU A 75 -9.59 7.00 13.23
C GLU A 75 -10.36 5.80 12.63
N VAL A 76 -11.06 6.01 11.52
CA VAL A 76 -11.80 4.94 10.83
C VAL A 76 -10.87 3.85 10.32
N MET A 77 -9.72 4.23 9.75
CA MET A 77 -8.73 3.28 9.24
C MET A 77 -8.06 2.46 10.33
N GLN A 78 -7.92 3.01 11.54
CA GLN A 78 -7.33 2.34 12.70
C GLN A 78 -8.36 1.73 13.65
N ALA A 79 -9.66 1.81 13.35
CA ALA A 79 -10.71 1.26 14.19
C ALA A 79 -10.50 -0.24 14.47
N PRO A 80 -10.42 -0.66 15.76
CA PRO A 80 -10.10 -2.05 16.12
C PRO A 80 -11.02 -3.09 15.45
N ALA A 81 -12.31 -2.79 15.39
CA ALA A 81 -13.29 -3.67 14.74
C ALA A 81 -13.04 -3.84 13.23
N ARG A 82 -12.49 -2.82 12.57
CA ARG A 82 -12.10 -2.90 11.16
C ARG A 82 -10.86 -3.77 10.99
N LEU A 83 -9.84 -3.55 11.82
CA LEU A 83 -8.59 -4.34 11.78
C LEU A 83 -8.90 -5.82 12.02
N GLU A 84 -9.75 -6.13 13.00
CA GLU A 84 -10.17 -7.50 13.30
C GLU A 84 -10.87 -8.16 12.10
N LYS A 85 -11.83 -7.50 11.47
CA LYS A 85 -12.50 -8.01 10.25
C LYS A 85 -11.53 -8.26 9.09
N ILE A 86 -10.50 -7.43 8.94
CA ILE A 86 -9.47 -7.63 7.92
C ILE A 86 -8.65 -8.89 8.24
N VAL A 87 -8.25 -9.08 9.51
CA VAL A 87 -7.53 -10.26 9.94
C VAL A 87 -8.37 -11.52 9.72
N ASP A 88 -9.65 -11.50 10.09
CA ASP A 88 -10.58 -12.62 9.86
C ASP A 88 -10.69 -12.96 8.37
N TYR A 89 -10.83 -11.95 7.53
CA TYR A 89 -10.88 -12.14 6.08
C TYR A 89 -9.57 -12.77 5.55
N ILE A 90 -8.41 -12.29 6.02
CA ILE A 90 -7.12 -12.84 5.61
C ILE A 90 -7.00 -14.30 6.04
N ILE A 91 -7.30 -14.63 7.29
CA ILE A 91 -7.26 -16.01 7.80
C ILE A 91 -8.16 -16.92 6.97
N ALA A 92 -9.40 -16.52 6.75
CA ALA A 92 -10.38 -17.31 6.01
C ALA A 92 -10.03 -17.53 4.52
N ASN A 93 -9.27 -16.62 3.91
CA ASN A 93 -8.97 -16.65 2.48
C ASN A 93 -7.51 -16.96 2.15
N HIS A 94 -6.63 -17.04 3.13
CA HIS A 94 -5.19 -17.21 2.92
C HIS A 94 -4.87 -18.44 2.07
N ASP A 95 -5.39 -19.59 2.43
CA ASP A 95 -5.09 -20.85 1.72
C ASP A 95 -5.57 -20.80 0.27
N ARG A 96 -6.77 -20.23 0.02
CA ARG A 96 -7.28 -20.04 -1.33
C ARG A 96 -6.40 -19.08 -2.15
N LYS A 97 -5.96 -17.97 -1.55
CA LYS A 97 -5.15 -16.94 -2.22
C LYS A 97 -3.71 -17.37 -2.46
N THR A 98 -3.19 -18.26 -1.62
CA THR A 98 -1.81 -18.76 -1.70
C THR A 98 -1.71 -20.16 -2.30
N HIS A 99 -2.76 -20.63 -3.00
CA HIS A 99 -2.82 -21.96 -3.58
C HIS A 99 -2.45 -23.06 -2.55
N SER A 100 -3.19 -23.11 -1.45
CA SER A 100 -2.94 -24.06 -0.34
C SER A 100 -1.52 -23.91 0.24
N ARG A 101 -1.07 -22.68 0.42
CA ARG A 101 0.24 -22.30 0.99
C ARG A 101 1.45 -22.68 0.13
N GLN A 102 1.26 -22.90 -1.17
CA GLN A 102 2.36 -23.06 -2.12
C GLN A 102 3.12 -21.73 -2.34
N PHE A 103 2.44 -20.60 -2.13
CA PHE A 103 3.02 -19.27 -2.24
C PHE A 103 2.93 -18.53 -0.91
N THR A 104 3.83 -17.58 -0.72
CA THR A 104 3.79 -16.63 0.41
C THR A 104 2.90 -15.44 0.07
N ALA A 105 2.49 -14.69 1.11
CA ALA A 105 1.75 -13.45 0.98
C ALA A 105 2.51 -12.32 1.67
N ILE A 106 2.38 -11.10 1.13
CA ILE A 106 2.91 -9.88 1.73
C ILE A 106 1.72 -8.97 2.03
N MET A 107 1.68 -8.44 3.26
CA MET A 107 0.71 -7.44 3.70
C MET A 107 1.45 -6.13 3.95
N CYS A 108 1.11 -5.09 3.17
CA CYS A 108 1.63 -3.75 3.39
C CYS A 108 0.61 -2.93 4.19
N VAL A 109 1.12 -2.14 5.12
CA VAL A 109 0.32 -1.26 6.00
C VAL A 109 0.91 0.14 6.04
N SER A 110 0.12 1.13 6.45
CA SER A 110 0.48 2.55 6.37
C SER A 110 1.62 2.96 7.31
N ASN A 111 1.72 2.37 8.49
CA ASN A 111 2.71 2.75 9.50
C ASN A 111 3.00 1.61 10.49
N VAL A 112 4.06 1.78 11.29
CA VAL A 112 4.52 0.77 12.27
C VAL A 112 3.48 0.50 13.35
N LYS A 113 2.74 1.53 13.82
CA LYS A 113 1.68 1.36 14.82
C LYS A 113 0.58 0.42 14.33
N THR A 114 0.12 0.61 13.10
CA THR A 114 -0.86 -0.26 12.46
C THR A 114 -0.30 -1.66 12.22
N LEU A 115 0.98 -1.78 11.84
CA LEU A 115 1.67 -3.07 11.69
C LEU A 115 1.64 -3.86 13.00
N THR A 116 2.02 -3.22 14.12
CA THR A 116 2.04 -3.85 15.44
C THR A 116 0.64 -4.31 15.85
N ALA A 117 -0.38 -3.47 15.64
CA ALA A 117 -1.77 -3.82 15.93
C ALA A 117 -2.24 -5.06 15.15
N TYR A 118 -1.91 -5.16 13.87
CA TYR A 118 -2.21 -6.36 13.08
C TYR A 118 -1.44 -7.58 13.57
N TYR A 119 -0.15 -7.43 13.87
CA TYR A 119 0.66 -8.54 14.36
C TYR A 119 0.12 -9.10 15.66
N ASP A 120 -0.26 -8.24 16.62
CA ASP A 120 -0.85 -8.63 17.89
C ASP A 120 -2.22 -9.33 17.71
N LEU A 121 -3.03 -8.86 16.77
CA LEU A 121 -4.30 -9.51 16.41
C LEU A 121 -4.07 -10.92 15.88
N PHE A 122 -3.16 -11.10 14.93
CA PHE A 122 -2.83 -12.42 14.40
C PHE A 122 -2.26 -13.34 15.50
N LYS A 123 -1.36 -12.82 16.34
CA LYS A 123 -0.79 -13.57 17.45
C LYS A 123 -1.87 -14.07 18.41
N ARG A 124 -2.77 -13.18 18.84
CA ARG A 124 -3.89 -13.51 19.73
C ARG A 124 -4.80 -14.59 19.12
N LYS A 125 -5.16 -14.45 17.84
CA LYS A 125 -5.99 -15.44 17.14
C LYS A 125 -5.29 -16.78 16.96
N LYS A 126 -3.98 -16.78 16.78
CA LYS A 126 -3.19 -18.01 16.76
C LYS A 126 -3.17 -18.72 18.12
N GLU A 127 -2.98 -17.97 19.20
CA GLU A 127 -3.05 -18.49 20.57
C GLU A 127 -4.45 -19.04 20.90
N ALA A 128 -5.50 -18.46 20.32
CA ALA A 128 -6.86 -18.98 20.41
C ALA A 128 -7.14 -20.20 19.51
N GLY A 129 -6.17 -20.63 18.71
CA GLY A 129 -6.32 -21.80 17.82
C GLY A 129 -7.12 -21.52 16.54
N GLU A 130 -7.34 -20.24 16.19
CA GLU A 130 -8.12 -19.87 14.99
C GLU A 130 -7.33 -20.05 13.69
N HIS A 131 -6.00 -20.11 13.73
CA HIS A 131 -5.14 -20.33 12.56
C HIS A 131 -3.73 -20.84 12.94
N GLU A 132 -3.03 -21.41 11.93
CA GLU A 132 -1.67 -21.92 12.03
C GLU A 132 -0.68 -21.15 11.12
N LEU A 133 -1.00 -19.91 10.72
CA LEU A 133 -0.15 -19.13 9.84
C LEU A 133 1.17 -18.77 10.54
N LYS A 134 2.27 -18.81 9.77
CA LYS A 134 3.58 -18.29 10.19
C LYS A 134 3.70 -16.86 9.71
N ILE A 135 3.75 -15.92 10.64
CA ILE A 135 3.74 -14.50 10.36
C ILE A 135 5.00 -13.87 10.91
N ALA A 136 5.67 -13.07 10.10
CA ALA A 136 6.80 -12.25 10.48
C ALA A 136 6.57 -10.80 10.05
N THR A 137 7.18 -9.86 10.75
CA THR A 137 7.12 -8.43 10.45
C THR A 137 8.47 -7.93 10.00
N ILE A 138 8.47 -7.00 9.05
CA ILE A 138 9.66 -6.29 8.58
C ILE A 138 9.33 -4.80 8.61
N PHE A 139 10.13 -4.03 9.30
CA PHE A 139 10.04 -2.57 9.33
C PHE A 139 11.44 -1.96 9.53
N SER A 140 11.63 -0.73 9.05
CA SER A 140 12.85 0.02 9.33
C SER A 140 12.72 0.79 10.65
N TYR A 141 13.84 1.05 11.32
CA TYR A 141 13.87 1.83 12.56
C TYR A 141 13.61 3.33 12.33
N GLN A 142 13.77 3.81 11.10
CA GLN A 142 13.27 5.14 10.76
C GLN A 142 11.76 5.02 10.62
N ALA A 143 11.05 5.56 11.59
CA ALA A 143 9.61 5.70 11.50
C ALA A 143 9.28 6.47 10.21
N ASN A 144 8.33 5.97 9.43
CA ASN A 144 7.63 6.83 8.51
C ASN A 144 6.89 7.83 9.40
N GLU A 145 7.45 9.01 9.62
CA GLU A 145 6.79 10.09 10.31
C GLU A 145 5.54 10.45 9.50
N GLU A 146 4.42 10.69 10.20
CA GLU A 146 3.13 10.97 9.57
C GLU A 146 3.17 12.21 8.65
N ASP A 147 4.23 13.02 8.76
CA ASP A 147 4.47 14.26 8.02
C ASP A 147 5.64 14.18 7.03
N ALA A 148 6.22 13.00 6.76
CA ALA A 148 7.22 12.88 5.71
C ALA A 148 6.53 13.00 4.36
N ASP A 149 6.84 14.07 3.63
CA ASP A 149 6.48 14.20 2.22
C ASP A 149 6.93 12.95 1.44
N ALA A 150 6.22 12.63 0.38
CA ALA A 150 6.47 11.45 -0.46
C ALA A 150 7.93 11.34 -0.96
N ASP A 151 8.72 12.38 -0.80
CA ASP A 151 10.13 12.50 -1.17
C ASP A 151 11.10 12.21 0.00
N GLY A 152 10.59 11.84 1.19
CA GLY A 152 11.43 11.48 2.35
C GLY A 152 12.13 12.64 3.04
N MET A 153 11.78 13.88 2.73
CA MET A 153 12.29 15.08 3.39
C MET A 153 11.33 15.45 4.54
N GLY A 154 11.74 15.17 5.76
CA GLY A 154 11.03 15.62 6.96
C GLY A 154 11.13 17.14 7.16
N PRO A 155 10.20 17.77 7.91
CA PRO A 155 10.30 19.17 8.28
C PRO A 155 11.54 19.35 9.19
N GLY A 156 12.63 19.87 8.65
CA GLY A 156 13.85 20.18 9.40
C GLY A 156 15.17 19.92 8.68
N ASP A 157 15.18 19.35 7.49
CA ASP A 157 16.39 19.24 6.67
C ASP A 157 16.63 20.55 5.89
N ASP A 158 16.76 21.65 6.60
CA ASP A 158 17.41 22.84 6.08
C ASP A 158 18.93 22.54 5.98
N LEU A 159 19.37 22.23 4.78
CA LEU A 159 20.82 22.16 4.48
C LEU A 159 21.46 23.56 4.65
N PRO A 160 22.68 23.62 5.16
CA PRO A 160 23.41 24.86 5.40
C PRO A 160 23.77 25.61 4.12
#